data_966765e6616c858b612386182e4c5faf
#
_entry.id   966765e6616c858b612386182e4c5faf
#
_cell.length_a   1.000
_cell.length_b   1.000
_cell.length_c   1.000
_cell.angle_alpha   90.00
_cell.angle_beta   90.00
_cell.angle_gamma   90.00
#
_symmetry.space_group_name_H-M   'P 1'
#
loop_
_entity.id
_entity.type
_entity.pdbx_description
1 polymer ?
#
loop_
_entity_poly.entity_id
_entity_poly.type
_entity_poly.pdbx_seq_one_letter_code
_entity_poly.pdbx_strand_id
1 'polypeptide(L)'
;MSKLRLTLLGGFGLRDAAGTELRLPTRKAEALLAYLATASRQSHHRETLASLLWNAASEQAALASLRQALSLIGKACGREVLLTEGRSVALAPGAFEVDVSVLLAAASNTVDVARLDAVSLYRGEMLAGLAIGEPVFEDWLHGARARLREAAIHALTRLSAAQQ
;
A
#
# COMPACT_ATOMS: atom_id res chain seq x y z
N MET A 1 -10.55 17.86 -0.20
CA MET A 1 -10.59 16.46 -0.67
C MET A 1 -10.61 15.51 0.52
N SER A 2 -11.62 14.66 0.57
CA SER A 2 -11.75 13.68 1.65
C SER A 2 -10.71 12.57 1.48
N LYS A 3 -10.02 12.22 2.55
CA LYS A 3 -9.02 11.15 2.50
C LYS A 3 -9.68 9.78 2.48
N LEU A 4 -9.19 8.95 1.59
CA LEU A 4 -9.51 7.54 1.58
C LEU A 4 -8.65 6.80 2.60
N ARG A 5 -9.17 5.72 3.13
CA ARG A 5 -8.47 4.92 4.13
C ARG A 5 -8.04 3.59 3.53
N LEU A 6 -6.74 3.35 3.51
CA LEU A 6 -6.16 2.11 2.99
C LEU A 6 -5.49 1.37 4.15
N THR A 7 -5.98 0.18 4.46
CA THR A 7 -5.40 -0.69 5.48
C THR A 7 -4.77 -1.90 4.81
N LEU A 8 -3.52 -2.17 5.16
CA LEU A 8 -2.73 -3.24 4.56
C LEU A 8 -2.20 -4.23 5.60
N LEU A 9 -2.16 -3.82 6.87
CA LEU A 9 -1.65 -4.65 7.96
C LEU A 9 -2.73 -5.61 8.44
N GLY A 10 -2.55 -6.91 8.13
CA GLY A 10 -3.53 -7.95 8.42
C GLY A 10 -4.48 -8.26 7.27
N GLY A 11 -4.26 -7.64 6.10
CA GLY A 11 -5.06 -7.85 4.90
C GLY A 11 -5.38 -6.54 4.21
N PHE A 12 -5.92 -6.63 2.99
CA PHE A 12 -6.26 -5.45 2.19
C PHE A 12 -7.64 -4.91 2.61
N GLY A 13 -7.72 -3.62 2.91
CA GLY A 13 -8.97 -2.93 3.19
C GLY A 13 -8.96 -1.54 2.59
N LEU A 14 -10.08 -1.12 2.04
CA LEU A 14 -10.21 0.20 1.41
C LEU A 14 -11.56 0.79 1.80
N ARG A 15 -11.54 2.02 2.34
CA ARG A 15 -12.74 2.72 2.76
C ARG A 15 -12.70 4.18 2.34
N ASP A 16 -13.86 4.76 2.10
CA ASP A 16 -13.95 6.19 1.85
C ASP A 16 -13.95 6.99 3.18
N ALA A 17 -14.03 8.31 3.08
CA ALA A 17 -14.00 9.19 4.26
C ALA A 17 -15.19 8.95 5.20
N ALA A 18 -16.31 8.46 4.69
CA ALA A 18 -17.49 8.12 5.47
C ALA A 18 -17.40 6.74 6.13
N GLY A 19 -16.34 5.97 5.83
CA GLY A 19 -16.17 4.63 6.36
C GLY A 19 -16.82 3.54 5.52
N THR A 20 -17.36 3.88 4.36
CA THR A 20 -17.96 2.92 3.44
C THR A 20 -16.87 2.09 2.76
N GLU A 21 -17.03 0.77 2.79
CA GLU A 21 -16.09 -0.15 2.15
C GLU A 21 -16.12 0.02 0.64
N LEU A 22 -14.94 0.18 0.06
CA LEU A 22 -14.74 0.20 -1.38
C LEU A 22 -14.06 -1.08 -1.80
N ARG A 23 -14.41 -1.63 -2.96
CA ARG A 23 -13.86 -2.89 -3.43
C ARG A 23 -13.18 -2.74 -4.77
N LEU A 24 -12.02 -3.36 -4.88
CA LEU A 24 -11.36 -3.55 -6.17
C LEU A 24 -11.67 -4.95 -6.68
N PRO A 25 -12.04 -5.07 -7.97
CA PRO A 25 -12.52 -6.36 -8.49
C PRO A 25 -11.47 -7.45 -8.63
N THR A 26 -10.18 -7.09 -8.65
CA THR A 26 -9.10 -8.07 -8.85
C THR A 26 -8.03 -7.96 -7.77
N ARG A 27 -7.39 -9.09 -7.48
CA ARG A 27 -6.26 -9.13 -6.54
C ARG A 27 -5.07 -8.31 -7.05
N LYS A 28 -4.84 -8.31 -8.35
CA LYS A 28 -3.73 -7.53 -8.92
C LYS A 28 -3.97 -6.03 -8.81
N ALA A 29 -5.22 -5.57 -8.89
CA ALA A 29 -5.55 -4.17 -8.63
C ALA A 29 -5.29 -3.80 -7.16
N GLU A 30 -5.64 -4.70 -6.23
CA GLU A 30 -5.32 -4.51 -4.81
C GLU A 30 -3.80 -4.45 -4.59
N ALA A 31 -3.06 -5.37 -5.21
CA ALA A 31 -1.60 -5.41 -5.11
C ALA A 31 -0.96 -4.14 -5.69
N LEU A 32 -1.48 -3.66 -6.80
CA LEU A 32 -1.00 -2.43 -7.44
C LEU A 32 -1.19 -1.22 -6.53
N LEU A 33 -2.39 -1.06 -5.98
CA LEU A 33 -2.67 0.06 -5.08
C LEU A 33 -1.78 0.00 -3.84
N ALA A 34 -1.61 -1.18 -3.25
CA ALA A 34 -0.74 -1.36 -2.10
C ALA A 34 0.71 -0.99 -2.42
N TYR A 35 1.20 -1.40 -3.58
CA TYR A 35 2.54 -1.07 -4.02
C TYR A 35 2.73 0.43 -4.22
N LEU A 36 1.81 1.08 -4.92
CA LEU A 36 1.86 2.53 -5.14
C LEU A 36 1.82 3.32 -3.84
N ALA A 37 1.11 2.81 -2.84
CA ALA A 37 0.95 3.48 -1.56
C ALA A 37 2.15 3.31 -0.62
N THR A 38 2.95 2.25 -0.79
CA THR A 38 3.97 1.87 0.21
C THR A 38 5.38 1.84 -0.34
N ALA A 39 5.57 1.77 -1.65
CA ALA A 39 6.91 1.77 -2.23
C ALA A 39 7.62 3.10 -1.96
N SER A 40 8.93 3.03 -1.79
CA SER A 40 9.73 4.18 -1.38
C SER A 40 9.76 5.32 -2.40
N ARG A 41 9.48 5.02 -3.66
CA ARG A 41 9.39 6.04 -4.71
C ARG A 41 7.97 6.55 -4.83
N GLN A 42 7.82 7.84 -5.07
CA GLN A 42 6.50 8.44 -5.24
C GLN A 42 5.95 8.23 -6.65
N SER A 43 6.83 8.05 -7.63
CA SER A 43 6.48 7.92 -9.04
C SER A 43 7.10 6.66 -9.62
N HIS A 44 6.36 5.94 -10.45
CA HIS A 44 6.77 4.67 -11.02
C HIS A 44 6.53 4.64 -12.52
N HIS A 45 7.48 4.10 -13.27
CA HIS A 45 7.30 3.88 -14.71
C HIS A 45 6.30 2.76 -14.95
N ARG A 46 5.48 2.93 -15.99
CA ARG A 46 4.46 1.92 -16.35
C ARG A 46 5.08 0.58 -16.66
N GLU A 47 6.22 0.57 -17.36
CA GLU A 47 6.91 -0.68 -17.70
C GLU A 47 7.37 -1.43 -16.44
N THR A 48 7.84 -0.71 -15.43
CA THR A 48 8.24 -1.29 -14.16
C THR A 48 7.06 -1.93 -13.44
N LEU A 49 5.94 -1.22 -13.38
CA LEU A 49 4.71 -1.74 -12.74
C LEU A 49 4.16 -2.95 -13.50
N ALA A 50 4.19 -2.89 -14.83
CA ALA A 50 3.74 -4.00 -15.67
C ALA A 50 4.59 -5.25 -15.45
N SER A 51 5.91 -5.10 -15.39
CA SER A 51 6.83 -6.21 -15.11
C SER A 51 6.64 -6.78 -13.71
N LEU A 52 6.33 -5.93 -12.75
CA LEU A 52 6.12 -6.33 -11.36
C LEU A 52 4.92 -7.27 -11.20
N LEU A 53 3.81 -6.96 -11.88
CA LEU A 53 2.54 -7.62 -11.65
C LEU A 53 2.08 -8.55 -12.79
N TRP A 54 2.69 -8.45 -13.96
CA TRP A 54 2.34 -9.26 -15.14
C TRP A 54 3.61 -9.72 -15.87
N ASN A 55 4.55 -10.24 -15.13
CA ASN A 55 5.88 -10.57 -15.67
C ASN A 55 5.87 -11.65 -16.76
N ALA A 56 4.93 -12.61 -16.66
CA ALA A 56 4.84 -13.71 -17.63
C ALA A 56 4.16 -13.31 -18.94
N ALA A 57 3.48 -12.17 -19.00
CA ALA A 57 2.81 -11.69 -20.18
C ALA A 57 3.79 -11.00 -21.13
N SER A 58 3.42 -10.86 -22.41
CA SER A 58 4.14 -9.98 -23.31
C SER A 58 4.10 -8.55 -22.76
N GLU A 59 5.09 -7.74 -23.14
CA GLU A 59 5.14 -6.34 -22.68
C GLU A 59 3.84 -5.60 -23.01
N GLN A 60 3.32 -5.80 -24.23
CA GLN A 60 2.09 -5.14 -24.66
C GLN A 60 0.88 -5.60 -23.85
N ALA A 61 0.76 -6.90 -23.58
CA ALA A 61 -0.34 -7.44 -22.77
C ALA A 61 -0.24 -6.97 -21.33
N ALA A 62 0.98 -6.93 -20.77
CA ALA A 62 1.21 -6.46 -19.42
C ALA A 62 0.83 -4.98 -19.26
N LEU A 63 1.18 -4.13 -20.22
CA LEU A 63 0.81 -2.71 -20.21
C LEU A 63 -0.71 -2.51 -20.33
N ALA A 64 -1.37 -3.34 -21.14
CA ALA A 64 -2.84 -3.30 -21.25
C ALA A 64 -3.50 -3.69 -19.92
N SER A 65 -3.00 -4.74 -19.27
CA SER A 65 -3.50 -5.18 -17.96
C SER A 65 -3.27 -4.11 -16.89
N LEU A 66 -2.11 -3.45 -16.91
CA LEU A 66 -1.82 -2.34 -16.01
C LEU A 66 -2.81 -1.20 -16.19
N ARG A 67 -3.09 -0.82 -17.44
CA ARG A 67 -4.06 0.24 -17.75
C ARG A 67 -5.44 -0.11 -17.19
N GLN A 68 -5.85 -1.36 -17.33
CA GLN A 68 -7.12 -1.83 -16.80
C GLN A 68 -7.15 -1.76 -15.27
N ALA A 69 -6.08 -2.19 -14.60
CA ALA A 69 -5.99 -2.14 -13.15
C ALA A 69 -6.04 -0.69 -12.63
N LEU A 70 -5.33 0.23 -13.29
CA LEU A 70 -5.37 1.65 -12.95
C LEU A 70 -6.78 2.22 -13.13
N SER A 71 -7.47 1.81 -14.18
CA SER A 71 -8.87 2.21 -14.41
C SER A 71 -9.79 1.71 -13.28
N LEU A 72 -9.60 0.49 -12.81
CA LEU A 72 -10.38 -0.06 -11.69
C LEU A 72 -10.15 0.75 -10.40
N ILE A 73 -8.91 1.12 -10.13
CA ILE A 73 -8.58 1.97 -8.97
C ILE A 73 -9.27 3.34 -9.11
N GLY A 74 -9.19 3.95 -10.28
CA GLY A 74 -9.83 5.24 -10.53
C GLY A 74 -11.34 5.19 -10.39
N LYS A 75 -11.98 4.10 -10.81
CA LYS A 75 -13.43 3.94 -10.65
C LYS A 75 -13.84 3.76 -9.18
N ALA A 76 -13.05 3.03 -8.40
CA ALA A 76 -13.36 2.80 -7.01
C ALA A 76 -13.06 4.01 -6.12
N CYS A 77 -11.95 4.70 -6.36
CA CYS A 77 -11.41 5.73 -5.47
C CYS A 77 -11.63 7.16 -5.99
N GLY A 78 -11.95 7.31 -7.26
CA GLY A 78 -11.93 8.61 -7.94
C GLY A 78 -10.66 8.74 -8.78
N ARG A 79 -10.80 9.30 -9.97
CA ARG A 79 -9.68 9.41 -10.91
C ARG A 79 -8.60 10.38 -10.45
N GLU A 80 -8.97 11.33 -9.60
CA GLU A 80 -8.05 12.32 -9.04
C GLU A 80 -7.01 11.74 -8.09
N VAL A 81 -7.19 10.50 -7.63
CA VAL A 81 -6.19 9.84 -6.76
C VAL A 81 -4.96 9.38 -7.53
N LEU A 82 -5.05 9.27 -8.85
CA LEU A 82 -3.96 8.84 -9.70
C LEU A 82 -3.41 10.01 -10.50
N LEU A 83 -2.10 10.22 -10.40
CA LEU A 83 -1.38 11.21 -11.19
C LEU A 83 -0.58 10.48 -12.26
N THR A 84 -0.84 10.83 -13.52
CA THR A 84 -0.09 10.28 -14.64
C THR A 84 0.66 11.41 -15.33
N GLU A 85 1.97 11.24 -15.49
CA GLU A 85 2.82 12.20 -16.18
C GLU A 85 3.72 11.44 -17.12
N GLY A 86 3.45 11.56 -18.42
CA GLY A 86 4.16 10.77 -19.42
C GLY A 86 3.97 9.28 -19.19
N ARG A 87 5.05 8.55 -18.95
CA ARG A 87 5.02 7.11 -18.66
C ARG A 87 5.04 6.79 -17.17
N SER A 88 4.92 7.80 -16.32
CA SER A 88 4.99 7.62 -14.89
C SER A 88 3.62 7.69 -14.25
N VAL A 89 3.43 6.92 -13.17
CA VAL A 89 2.20 6.86 -12.39
C VAL A 89 2.55 7.07 -10.90
N ALA A 90 1.74 7.86 -10.23
CA ALA A 90 1.87 8.09 -8.78
C ALA A 90 0.48 8.23 -8.17
N LEU A 91 0.40 8.04 -6.86
CA LEU A 91 -0.79 8.43 -6.11
C LEU A 91 -0.72 9.92 -5.79
N ALA A 92 -1.86 10.60 -5.83
CA ALA A 92 -1.95 12.00 -5.45
C ALA A 92 -1.56 12.16 -3.98
N PRO A 93 -0.68 13.13 -3.65
CA PRO A 93 -0.28 13.36 -2.25
C PRO A 93 -1.49 13.63 -1.36
N GLY A 94 -1.55 12.95 -0.21
CA GLY A 94 -2.62 13.14 0.74
C GLY A 94 -3.95 12.49 0.38
N ALA A 95 -4.04 11.76 -0.74
CA ALA A 95 -5.29 11.10 -1.15
C ALA A 95 -5.67 9.94 -0.22
N PHE A 96 -4.68 9.26 0.33
CA PHE A 96 -4.89 8.09 1.19
C PHE A 96 -4.26 8.28 2.55
N GLU A 97 -4.95 7.82 3.58
CA GLU A 97 -4.38 7.55 4.88
C GLU A 97 -4.06 6.05 4.91
N VAL A 98 -2.77 5.71 5.05
CA VAL A 98 -2.28 4.33 4.95
C VAL A 98 -1.73 3.90 6.31
N ASP A 99 -2.21 2.78 6.84
CA ASP A 99 -1.79 2.27 8.14
C ASP A 99 -0.28 1.98 8.19
N VAL A 100 0.29 1.50 7.10
CA VAL A 100 1.74 1.27 6.98
C VAL A 100 2.52 2.56 7.22
N SER A 101 2.08 3.66 6.62
CA SER A 101 2.75 4.97 6.79
C SER A 101 2.67 5.47 8.23
N VAL A 102 1.53 5.26 8.88
CA VAL A 102 1.34 5.64 10.29
C VAL A 102 2.27 4.81 11.18
N LEU A 103 2.38 3.49 10.93
CA LEU A 103 3.28 2.64 11.70
C LEU A 103 4.74 3.03 11.52
N LEU A 104 5.18 3.28 10.30
CA LEU A 104 6.57 3.67 10.01
C LEU A 104 6.92 5.02 10.64
N ALA A 105 6.00 5.98 10.60
CA ALA A 105 6.19 7.27 11.24
C ALA A 105 6.31 7.12 12.76
N ALA A 106 5.49 6.28 13.36
CA ALA A 106 5.52 6.03 14.80
C ALA A 106 6.80 5.34 15.24
N ALA A 107 7.33 4.42 14.44
CA ALA A 107 8.58 3.72 14.73
C ALA A 107 9.78 4.65 14.74
N SER A 108 9.75 5.71 13.93
CA SER A 108 10.84 6.69 13.83
C SER A 108 10.62 7.94 14.65
N ASN A 109 9.43 8.13 15.22
CA ASN A 109 9.05 9.36 15.93
C ASN A 109 9.12 9.17 17.45
N THR A 110 9.18 10.32 18.18
CA THR A 110 9.28 10.37 19.64
C THR A 110 7.93 10.63 20.33
N VAL A 111 6.83 10.75 19.58
CA VAL A 111 5.50 11.07 20.16
C VAL A 111 4.79 9.80 20.61
N ASP A 112 4.59 9.67 21.93
CA ASP A 112 4.12 8.42 22.56
C ASP A 112 2.66 8.07 22.23
N VAL A 113 1.77 9.04 22.13
CA VAL A 113 0.35 8.81 21.86
C VAL A 113 0.16 8.21 20.47
N ALA A 114 0.89 8.73 19.49
CA ALA A 114 0.84 8.23 18.12
C ALA A 114 1.34 6.78 18.03
N ARG A 115 2.26 6.38 18.91
CA ARG A 115 2.81 5.01 18.91
C ARG A 115 1.82 3.98 19.42
N LEU A 116 1.02 4.32 20.42
CA LEU A 116 -0.03 3.42 20.93
C LEU A 116 -1.04 3.07 19.84
N ASP A 117 -1.51 4.09 19.13
CA ASP A 117 -2.46 3.89 18.03
C ASP A 117 -1.83 3.12 16.88
N ALA A 118 -0.56 3.42 16.58
CA ALA A 118 0.15 2.77 15.48
C ALA A 118 0.37 1.28 15.73
N VAL A 119 0.73 0.90 16.97
CA VAL A 119 0.92 -0.52 17.31
C VAL A 119 -0.39 -1.29 17.18
N SER A 120 -1.52 -0.68 17.54
CA SER A 120 -2.82 -1.31 17.40
C SER A 120 -3.22 -1.53 15.95
N LEU A 121 -2.60 -0.82 15.00
CA LEU A 121 -2.85 -1.00 13.58
C LEU A 121 -2.17 -2.25 13.01
N TYR A 122 -1.15 -2.78 13.69
CA TYR A 122 -0.46 -3.99 13.24
C TYR A 122 -1.28 -5.22 13.63
N ARG A 123 -2.27 -5.56 12.79
CA ARG A 123 -3.18 -6.69 13.01
C ARG A 123 -2.64 -8.00 12.44
N GLY A 124 -1.59 -7.94 11.65
CA GLY A 124 -0.97 -9.09 11.01
C GLY A 124 -0.02 -8.62 9.94
N GLU A 125 0.52 -9.57 9.18
CA GLU A 125 1.43 -9.27 8.08
C GLU A 125 0.78 -8.39 7.02
N MET A 126 1.58 -7.55 6.39
CA MET A 126 1.12 -6.74 5.26
C MET A 126 0.53 -7.65 4.17
N LEU A 127 -0.67 -7.31 3.72
CA LEU A 127 -1.41 -8.04 2.69
C LEU A 127 -1.57 -9.53 3.01
N ALA A 128 -1.84 -9.86 4.28
CA ALA A 128 -2.11 -11.24 4.69
C ALA A 128 -3.25 -11.82 3.85
N GLY A 129 -3.04 -13.01 3.31
CA GLY A 129 -4.04 -13.68 2.48
C GLY A 129 -4.07 -13.24 1.02
N LEU A 130 -3.30 -12.23 0.63
CA LEU A 130 -3.23 -11.81 -0.77
C LEU A 130 -2.06 -12.51 -1.45
N ALA A 131 -2.37 -13.39 -2.40
CA ALA A 131 -1.39 -14.07 -3.23
C ALA A 131 -1.78 -13.88 -4.69
N ILE A 132 -0.85 -13.40 -5.51
CA ILE A 132 -1.09 -13.14 -6.93
C ILE A 132 -0.22 -13.98 -7.85
N GLY A 133 0.70 -14.78 -7.30
CA GLY A 133 1.53 -15.68 -8.09
C GLY A 133 2.59 -15.00 -8.95
N GLU A 134 2.99 -13.78 -8.61
CA GLU A 134 4.01 -13.04 -9.36
C GLU A 134 5.30 -12.97 -8.53
N PRO A 135 6.38 -13.67 -8.94
CA PRO A 135 7.58 -13.78 -8.13
C PRO A 135 8.23 -12.45 -7.76
N VAL A 136 8.28 -11.50 -8.69
CA VAL A 136 8.90 -10.19 -8.43
C VAL A 136 8.13 -9.43 -7.36
N PHE A 137 6.79 -9.44 -7.44
CA PHE A 137 5.94 -8.82 -6.45
C PHE A 137 6.06 -9.53 -5.09
N GLU A 138 6.07 -10.86 -5.10
CA GLU A 138 6.18 -11.65 -3.86
C GLU A 138 7.52 -11.40 -3.14
N ASP A 139 8.61 -11.25 -3.88
CA ASP A 139 9.92 -10.89 -3.32
C ASP A 139 9.87 -9.51 -2.66
N TRP A 140 9.29 -8.53 -3.34
CA TRP A 140 9.11 -7.19 -2.79
C TRP A 140 8.26 -7.23 -1.51
N LEU A 141 7.15 -7.96 -1.56
CA LEU A 141 6.24 -8.09 -0.42
C LEU A 141 6.91 -8.76 0.78
N HIS A 142 7.73 -9.78 0.53
CA HIS A 142 8.48 -10.46 1.59
C HIS A 142 9.41 -9.48 2.33
N GLY A 143 10.13 -8.66 1.59
CA GLY A 143 10.98 -7.62 2.16
C GLY A 143 10.20 -6.56 2.91
N ALA A 144 9.06 -6.13 2.36
CA ALA A 144 8.19 -5.15 3.00
C ALA A 144 7.63 -5.70 4.32
N ARG A 145 7.20 -6.96 4.34
CA ARG A 145 6.71 -7.62 5.55
C ARG A 145 7.76 -7.65 6.65
N ALA A 146 9.01 -7.97 6.29
CA ALA A 146 10.11 -8.00 7.26
C ALA A 146 10.35 -6.61 7.86
N ARG A 147 10.41 -5.58 7.04
CA ARG A 147 10.63 -4.20 7.51
C ARG A 147 9.50 -3.73 8.42
N LEU A 148 8.27 -4.06 8.09
CA LEU A 148 7.11 -3.65 8.89
C LEU A 148 7.04 -4.39 10.22
N ARG A 149 7.42 -5.66 10.24
CA ARG A 149 7.52 -6.43 11.47
C ARG A 149 8.55 -5.82 12.41
N GLU A 150 9.71 -5.45 11.87
CA GLU A 150 10.75 -4.78 12.65
C GLU A 150 10.28 -3.43 13.16
N ALA A 151 9.58 -2.66 12.33
CA ALA A 151 9.03 -1.37 12.73
C ALA A 151 8.01 -1.51 13.85
N ALA A 152 7.14 -2.53 13.79
CA ALA A 152 6.16 -2.81 14.83
C ALA A 152 6.85 -3.18 16.15
N ILE A 153 7.85 -4.04 16.09
CA ILE A 153 8.63 -4.43 17.28
C ILE A 153 9.34 -3.21 17.88
N HIS A 154 9.94 -2.38 17.04
CA HIS A 154 10.63 -1.18 17.47
C HIS A 154 9.68 -0.18 18.15
N ALA A 155 8.52 0.05 17.57
CA ALA A 155 7.50 0.93 18.14
C ALA A 155 7.00 0.40 19.48
N LEU A 156 6.78 -0.91 19.60
CA LEU A 156 6.34 -1.55 20.83
C LEU A 156 7.41 -1.46 21.91
N THR A 157 8.67 -1.67 21.57
CA THR A 157 9.80 -1.57 22.50
C THR A 157 9.92 -0.14 23.05
N ARG A 158 9.76 0.85 22.22
CA ARG A 158 9.80 2.26 22.64
C ARG A 158 8.65 2.63 23.58
N LEU A 159 7.47 2.09 23.36
CA LEU A 159 6.33 2.27 24.25
C LEU A 159 6.62 1.70 25.64
N SER A 160 7.16 0.48 25.68
CA SER A 160 7.53 -0.17 26.92
C SER A 160 8.56 0.62 27.70
N ALA A 161 9.56 1.17 27.02
CA ALA A 161 10.59 2.03 27.65
C ALA A 161 10.01 3.33 28.20
N ALA A 162 9.03 3.93 27.53
CA ALA A 162 8.41 5.17 27.95
C ALA A 162 7.50 5.00 29.17
N GLN A 163 7.03 3.77 29.45
CA GLN A 163 6.19 3.47 30.61
C GLN A 163 6.99 3.16 31.87
N GLN A 164 8.29 3.07 31.77
CA GLN A 164 9.19 2.91 32.91
C GLN A 164 9.67 4.27 33.40
#